data_c1314be726008f42f9638da331e846af
#
_entry.id   c1314be726008f42f9638da331e846af
#
_cell.length_a   1.000
_cell.length_b   1.000
_cell.length_c   1.000
_cell.angle_alpha   90.00
_cell.angle_beta   90.00
_cell.angle_gamma   90.00
#
_symmetry.space_group_name_H-M   'P 1'
#
loop_
_entity.id
_entity.type
_entity.pdbx_description
1 polymer ?
#
loop_
_entity_poly.entity_id
_entity_poly.type
_entity_poly.pdbx_seq_one_letter_code
_entity_poly.pdbx_strand_id
1 'polypeptide(L)'
;MRILKITFLIVIALSAQIIDAQESNLKNIKKLTFGGDNAEAYFSPDGKMLTLQVTNPDKGIPCDQIFSLDVTQKNIDFNSLKLISTGKGRTTCSYFMPDGKHVIYASTHEANDACPAPPKPKDGKYLWAIY
;
A
#
# COMPACT_ATOMS: atom_id res chain seq x y z
N MET A 1 -37.61 -37.43 17.54
CA MET A 1 -36.21 -37.13 17.80
C MET A 1 -35.25 -37.45 16.62
N ARG A 2 -35.38 -38.54 15.90
CA ARG A 2 -34.49 -38.85 14.74
C ARG A 2 -34.65 -37.92 13.55
N ILE A 3 -35.87 -37.55 13.18
CA ILE A 3 -36.15 -36.64 12.03
C ILE A 3 -35.56 -35.26 12.28
N LEU A 4 -35.68 -34.69 13.49
CA LEU A 4 -35.14 -33.38 13.83
C LEU A 4 -33.61 -33.30 13.74
N LYS A 5 -32.91 -34.43 14.07
CA LYS A 5 -31.45 -34.51 13.92
C LYS A 5 -30.98 -34.56 12.46
N ILE A 6 -31.75 -35.22 11.58
CA ILE A 6 -31.46 -35.31 10.15
C ILE A 6 -31.67 -33.95 9.49
N THR A 7 -32.74 -33.24 9.83
CA THR A 7 -33.02 -31.91 9.31
C THR A 7 -31.94 -30.92 9.71
N PHE A 8 -31.42 -30.98 10.95
CA PHE A 8 -30.34 -30.13 11.43
C PHE A 8 -29.01 -30.39 10.69
N LEU A 9 -28.69 -31.65 10.40
CA LEU A 9 -27.51 -32.05 9.62
C LEU A 9 -27.58 -31.58 8.17
N ILE A 10 -28.75 -31.61 7.54
CA ILE A 10 -28.96 -31.13 6.17
C ILE A 10 -28.79 -29.60 6.07
N VAL A 11 -29.29 -28.86 7.07
CA VAL A 11 -29.12 -27.38 7.11
C VAL A 11 -27.65 -26.99 7.27
N ILE A 12 -26.87 -27.72 8.10
CA ILE A 12 -25.42 -27.44 8.22
C ILE A 12 -24.67 -27.79 6.94
N ALA A 13 -25.04 -28.84 6.24
CA ALA A 13 -24.41 -29.22 4.96
C ALA A 13 -24.70 -28.22 3.83
N LEU A 14 -25.86 -27.56 3.82
CA LEU A 14 -26.19 -26.52 2.85
C LEU A 14 -25.50 -25.17 3.13
N SER A 15 -25.05 -24.91 4.37
CA SER A 15 -24.35 -23.67 4.70
C SER A 15 -22.84 -23.69 4.37
N ALA A 16 -22.30 -24.82 3.96
CA ALA A 16 -20.90 -24.95 3.52
C ALA A 16 -20.73 -24.67 2.02
N GLN A 17 -21.45 -23.71 1.47
CA GLN A 17 -21.13 -23.16 0.16
C GLN A 17 -19.89 -22.27 0.35
N ILE A 18 -18.71 -22.78 0.02
CA ILE A 18 -17.52 -21.97 -0.17
C ILE A 18 -17.84 -21.07 -1.35
N ILE A 19 -18.19 -19.82 -1.06
CA ILE A 19 -18.29 -18.79 -2.08
C ILE A 19 -16.86 -18.55 -2.55
N ASP A 20 -16.48 -19.19 -3.63
CA ASP A 20 -15.23 -18.87 -4.34
C ASP A 20 -15.44 -17.51 -5.02
N ALA A 21 -15.16 -16.45 -4.26
CA ALA A 21 -15.23 -15.07 -4.72
C ALA A 21 -14.00 -14.71 -5.57
N GLN A 22 -13.53 -15.66 -6.38
CA GLN A 22 -12.42 -15.39 -7.28
C GLN A 22 -12.88 -14.47 -8.41
N GLU A 23 -12.36 -13.26 -8.43
CA GLU A 23 -12.52 -12.32 -9.53
C GLU A 23 -11.96 -12.93 -10.83
N SER A 24 -12.83 -13.30 -11.74
CA SER A 24 -12.47 -13.98 -13.00
C SER A 24 -11.52 -13.15 -13.89
N ASN A 25 -11.50 -11.84 -13.68
CA ASN A 25 -10.68 -10.88 -14.43
C ASN A 25 -9.29 -10.68 -13.86
N LEU A 26 -9.04 -11.11 -12.61
CA LEU A 26 -7.74 -10.99 -11.95
C LEU A 26 -6.99 -12.32 -12.04
N LYS A 27 -5.89 -12.34 -12.78
CA LYS A 27 -5.03 -13.51 -12.93
C LYS A 27 -3.62 -13.18 -12.45
N ASN A 28 -2.94 -14.18 -11.86
CA ASN A 28 -1.55 -14.08 -11.43
C ASN A 28 -1.28 -12.93 -10.44
N ILE A 29 -2.21 -12.73 -9.51
CA ILE A 29 -2.08 -11.69 -8.47
C ILE A 29 -0.81 -11.96 -7.67
N LYS A 30 0.05 -10.93 -7.54
CA LYS A 30 1.28 -10.98 -6.77
C LYS A 30 1.34 -9.84 -5.78
N LYS A 31 1.54 -10.15 -4.50
CA LYS A 31 1.83 -9.15 -3.48
C LYS A 31 3.29 -8.72 -3.62
N LEU A 32 3.53 -7.40 -3.73
CA LEU A 32 4.87 -6.83 -3.98
C LEU A 32 5.52 -6.24 -2.72
N THR A 33 4.73 -5.92 -1.68
CA THR A 33 5.25 -5.30 -0.46
C THR A 33 4.78 -6.06 0.78
N PHE A 34 5.61 -6.07 1.83
CA PHE A 34 5.37 -6.84 3.06
C PHE A 34 5.73 -6.00 4.30
N GLY A 35 4.75 -5.80 5.18
CA GLY A 35 4.88 -5.01 6.40
C GLY A 35 4.83 -3.50 6.17
N GLY A 36 4.46 -2.76 7.23
CA GLY A 36 4.21 -1.33 7.17
C GLY A 36 2.99 -0.96 6.35
N ASP A 37 2.80 0.34 6.15
CA ASP A 37 1.77 0.91 5.28
C ASP A 37 2.39 1.25 3.93
N ASN A 38 1.77 0.79 2.85
CA ASN A 38 2.23 1.00 1.48
C ASN A 38 1.07 1.52 0.65
N ALA A 39 1.23 2.66 0.00
CA ALA A 39 0.17 3.35 -0.71
C ALA A 39 0.68 4.08 -1.95
N GLU A 40 -0.26 4.64 -2.73
CA GLU A 40 0.02 5.55 -3.85
C GLU A 40 1.07 4.98 -4.82
N ALA A 41 0.88 3.72 -5.25
CA ALA A 41 1.81 3.05 -6.17
C ALA A 41 1.46 3.35 -7.62
N TYR A 42 2.42 3.89 -8.38
CA TYR A 42 2.28 4.26 -9.79
C TYR A 42 3.42 3.72 -10.62
N PHE A 43 3.09 3.20 -11.80
CA PHE A 43 4.10 2.68 -12.73
C PHE A 43 4.89 3.79 -13.43
N SER A 44 6.15 3.47 -13.73
CA SER A 44 6.94 4.23 -14.72
C SER A 44 6.33 4.10 -16.12
N PRO A 45 6.63 5.03 -17.05
CA PRO A 45 6.10 5.00 -18.42
C PRO A 45 6.38 3.69 -19.17
N ASP A 46 7.48 3.02 -18.86
CA ASP A 46 7.84 1.71 -19.45
C ASP A 46 7.31 0.50 -18.69
N GLY A 47 6.58 0.71 -17.58
CA GLY A 47 5.96 -0.32 -16.75
C GLY A 47 6.92 -1.20 -15.96
N LYS A 48 8.22 -0.84 -15.86
CA LYS A 48 9.21 -1.67 -15.17
C LYS A 48 9.46 -1.27 -13.73
N MET A 49 9.16 -0.04 -13.38
CA MET A 49 9.34 0.51 -12.04
C MET A 49 8.00 0.89 -11.45
N LEU A 50 7.90 0.83 -10.12
CA LEU A 50 6.86 1.51 -9.34
C LEU A 50 7.52 2.61 -8.51
N THR A 51 6.83 3.74 -8.35
CA THR A 51 7.03 4.64 -7.22
C THR A 51 5.91 4.42 -6.23
N LEU A 52 6.21 4.43 -4.93
CA LEU A 52 5.22 4.18 -3.88
C LEU A 52 5.60 4.89 -2.58
N GLN A 53 4.58 5.21 -1.80
CA GLN A 53 4.70 5.75 -0.46
C GLN A 53 4.79 4.62 0.55
N VAL A 54 5.75 4.70 1.47
CA VAL A 54 5.99 3.67 2.50
C VAL A 54 6.15 4.33 3.86
N THR A 55 5.43 3.80 4.87
CA THR A 55 5.68 3.99 6.29
C THR A 55 5.90 2.63 6.93
N ASN A 56 7.05 2.45 7.60
CA ASN A 56 7.37 1.20 8.30
C ASN A 56 8.29 1.49 9.50
N PRO A 57 7.72 1.79 10.68
CA PRO A 57 8.51 2.10 11.87
C PRO A 57 9.48 0.98 12.27
N ASP A 58 9.09 -0.29 12.08
CA ASP A 58 9.94 -1.45 12.40
C ASP A 58 11.20 -1.52 11.50
N LYS A 59 11.19 -0.81 10.39
CA LYS A 59 12.32 -0.69 9.45
C LYS A 59 12.97 0.70 9.48
N GLY A 60 12.68 1.50 10.52
CA GLY A 60 13.26 2.84 10.67
C GLY A 60 12.64 3.90 9.75
N ILE A 61 11.43 3.66 9.24
CA ILE A 61 10.67 4.59 8.39
C ILE A 61 9.41 5.04 9.16
N PRO A 62 9.52 5.92 10.14
CA PRO A 62 8.40 6.30 11.00
C PRO A 62 7.40 7.25 10.32
N CYS A 63 7.74 7.78 9.16
CA CYS A 63 6.96 8.76 8.42
C CYS A 63 6.95 8.38 6.94
N ASP A 64 5.87 8.72 6.24
CA ASP A 64 5.74 8.43 4.82
C ASP A 64 6.95 8.93 4.02
N GLN A 65 7.59 8.03 3.30
CA GLN A 65 8.69 8.32 2.39
C GLN A 65 8.41 7.69 1.02
N ILE A 66 8.99 8.28 -0.03
CA ILE A 66 8.84 7.77 -1.39
C ILE A 66 9.96 6.82 -1.72
N PHE A 67 9.57 5.65 -2.21
CA PHE A 67 10.47 4.60 -2.67
C PHE A 67 10.20 4.25 -4.14
N SER A 68 11.18 3.66 -4.78
CA SER A 68 11.01 2.98 -6.06
C SER A 68 11.21 1.47 -5.89
N LEU A 69 10.55 0.71 -6.76
CA LEU A 69 10.63 -0.75 -6.84
C LEU A 69 10.74 -1.18 -8.30
N ASP A 70 11.76 -1.97 -8.61
CA ASP A 70 11.86 -2.66 -9.89
C ASP A 70 10.98 -3.92 -9.85
N VAL A 71 9.88 -3.92 -10.60
CA VAL A 71 8.89 -5.01 -10.63
C VAL A 71 9.31 -6.16 -11.53
N THR A 72 10.40 -6.04 -12.27
CA THR A 72 10.93 -7.08 -13.15
C THR A 72 11.74 -8.14 -12.38
N GLN A 73 12.11 -7.86 -11.14
CA GLN A 73 12.87 -8.76 -10.29
C GLN A 73 12.09 -10.03 -9.97
N LYS A 74 12.77 -11.18 -9.96
CA LYS A 74 12.17 -12.47 -9.61
C LYS A 74 11.71 -12.52 -8.16
N ASN A 75 12.58 -12.06 -7.26
CA ASN A 75 12.35 -12.05 -5.81
C ASN A 75 12.29 -10.59 -5.35
N ILE A 76 11.15 -10.20 -4.83
CA ILE A 76 10.92 -8.87 -4.28
C ILE A 76 10.74 -9.01 -2.78
N ASP A 77 11.55 -8.29 -2.03
CA ASP A 77 11.46 -8.15 -0.58
C ASP A 77 11.58 -6.67 -0.17
N PHE A 78 11.67 -6.39 1.11
CA PHE A 78 11.83 -5.02 1.60
C PHE A 78 13.12 -4.35 1.08
N ASN A 79 14.21 -5.10 0.90
CA ASN A 79 15.49 -4.56 0.44
C ASN A 79 15.50 -4.22 -1.06
N SER A 80 14.48 -4.68 -1.79
CA SER A 80 14.26 -4.30 -3.19
C SER A 80 13.75 -2.86 -3.34
N LEU A 81 13.23 -2.27 -2.25
CA LEU A 81 12.80 -0.88 -2.20
C LEU A 81 14.01 0.05 -2.14
N LYS A 82 14.03 1.08 -2.99
CA LYS A 82 15.05 2.12 -3.01
C LYS A 82 14.44 3.45 -2.63
N LEU A 83 14.96 4.08 -1.57
CA LEU A 83 14.52 5.40 -1.14
C LEU A 83 14.80 6.44 -2.24
N ILE A 84 13.78 7.20 -2.63
CA ILE A 84 13.87 8.33 -3.58
C ILE A 84 13.85 9.65 -2.84
N SER A 85 12.95 9.79 -1.85
CA SER A 85 12.82 11.02 -1.06
C SER A 85 14.01 11.22 -0.14
N THR A 86 14.07 12.40 0.49
CA THR A 86 15.20 12.80 1.34
C THR A 86 15.35 11.98 2.63
N GLY A 87 14.34 11.19 3.01
CA GLY A 87 14.26 10.52 4.31
C GLY A 87 13.81 11.46 5.44
N LYS A 88 13.50 12.72 5.13
CA LYS A 88 13.12 13.77 6.06
C LYS A 88 11.70 14.24 5.82
N GLY A 89 11.07 14.78 6.87
CA GLY A 89 9.68 15.25 6.80
C GLY A 89 8.70 14.13 6.47
N ARG A 90 7.57 14.49 5.91
CA ARG A 90 6.57 13.57 5.35
C ARG A 90 6.47 13.80 3.85
N THR A 91 6.34 12.73 3.08
CA THR A 91 6.16 12.79 1.63
C THR A 91 4.87 12.11 1.21
N THR A 92 4.32 12.45 0.05
CA THR A 92 3.11 11.83 -0.48
C THR A 92 3.01 12.01 -2.00
N CYS A 93 2.10 11.24 -2.64
CA CYS A 93 1.63 11.44 -4.01
C CYS A 93 2.78 11.55 -5.02
N SER A 94 3.60 10.53 -5.14
CA SER A 94 4.69 10.51 -6.11
C SER A 94 4.23 10.05 -7.49
N TYR A 95 4.87 10.56 -8.53
CA TYR A 95 4.60 10.15 -9.90
C TYR A 95 5.85 10.25 -10.77
N PHE A 96 6.04 9.28 -11.69
CA PHE A 96 7.11 9.37 -12.68
C PHE A 96 6.78 10.45 -13.72
N MET A 97 7.77 11.27 -14.03
CA MET A 97 7.67 12.18 -15.17
C MET A 97 7.69 11.39 -16.49
N PRO A 98 7.16 11.96 -17.59
CA PRO A 98 7.11 11.29 -18.90
C PRO A 98 8.46 10.82 -19.43
N ASP A 99 9.56 11.43 -18.99
CA ASP A 99 10.92 11.05 -19.37
C ASP A 99 11.39 9.75 -18.71
N GLY A 100 10.64 9.20 -17.74
CA GLY A 100 10.97 8.00 -16.99
C GLY A 100 12.20 8.09 -16.10
N LYS A 101 12.78 9.28 -15.94
CA LYS A 101 14.02 9.52 -15.19
C LYS A 101 13.80 10.34 -13.92
N HIS A 102 12.80 11.17 -13.91
CA HIS A 102 12.47 12.04 -12.80
C HIS A 102 11.17 11.57 -12.12
N VAL A 103 11.09 11.82 -10.82
CA VAL A 103 9.90 11.59 -10.00
C VAL A 103 9.54 12.91 -9.33
N ILE A 104 8.27 13.29 -9.42
CA ILE A 104 7.71 14.41 -8.66
C ILE A 104 6.98 13.86 -7.45
N TYR A 105 7.07 14.52 -6.31
CA TYR A 105 6.33 14.18 -5.10
C TYR A 105 6.16 15.42 -4.20
N ALA A 106 5.15 15.41 -3.32
CA ALA A 106 4.98 16.43 -2.30
C ALA A 106 5.78 16.07 -1.04
N SER A 107 6.33 17.09 -0.36
CA SER A 107 7.13 16.88 0.84
C SER A 107 7.10 18.08 1.77
N THR A 108 7.24 17.82 3.07
CA THR A 108 7.32 18.85 4.12
C THR A 108 8.76 19.14 4.56
N HIS A 109 9.77 18.48 3.98
CA HIS A 109 11.15 18.53 4.47
C HIS A 109 11.80 19.92 4.43
N GLU A 110 11.36 20.79 3.51
CA GLU A 110 11.86 22.18 3.47
C GLU A 110 11.35 23.03 4.64
N ALA A 111 10.16 22.70 5.17
CA ALA A 111 9.63 23.37 6.35
C ALA A 111 10.21 22.81 7.65
N ASN A 112 10.38 21.49 7.74
CA ASN A 112 10.96 20.82 8.90
C ASN A 112 11.44 19.39 8.55
N ASP A 113 12.62 19.02 9.01
CA ASP A 113 13.16 17.67 8.87
C ASP A 113 12.37 16.60 9.64
N ALA A 114 11.72 16.98 10.74
CA ALA A 114 10.93 16.06 11.53
C ALA A 114 9.62 15.65 10.86
N CYS A 115 9.17 14.43 11.13
CA CYS A 115 7.85 13.97 10.72
C CYS A 115 6.76 14.83 11.38
N PRO A 116 5.90 15.53 10.63
CA PRO A 116 4.85 16.35 11.20
C PRO A 116 3.83 15.46 11.92
N ALA A 117 3.33 15.93 13.05
CA ALA A 117 2.23 15.26 13.73
C ALA A 117 0.99 15.19 12.82
N PRO A 118 0.25 14.06 12.82
CA PRO A 118 -1.01 13.99 12.09
C PRO A 118 -1.95 15.12 12.53
N PRO A 119 -2.66 15.78 11.59
CA PRO A 119 -3.63 16.80 11.96
C PRO A 119 -4.72 16.17 12.82
N LYS A 120 -5.08 16.86 13.92
CA LYS A 120 -6.16 16.40 14.80
C LYS A 120 -7.50 16.53 14.05
N PRO A 121 -8.36 15.52 14.09
CA PRO A 121 -9.72 15.65 13.55
C PRO A 121 -10.44 16.85 14.18
N LYS A 122 -11.07 17.69 13.36
CA LYS A 122 -11.92 18.77 13.81
C LYS A 122 -13.37 18.36 13.55
N ASP A 123 -14.20 18.42 14.58
CA ASP A 123 -15.62 18.04 14.50
C ASP A 123 -15.85 16.62 13.92
N GLY A 124 -14.99 15.66 14.28
CA GLY A 124 -15.05 14.27 13.81
C GLY A 124 -14.67 14.08 12.34
N LYS A 125 -14.20 15.13 11.65
CA LYS A 125 -13.76 15.07 10.24
C LYS A 125 -12.24 14.98 10.16
N TYR A 126 -11.75 14.09 9.33
CA TYR A 126 -10.33 14.01 8.99
C TYR A 126 -9.94 15.22 8.14
N LEU A 127 -8.89 15.92 8.55
CA LEU A 127 -8.36 17.05 7.80
C LEU A 127 -7.06 16.60 7.11
N TRP A 128 -7.04 16.71 5.79
CA TRP A 128 -5.81 16.60 5.01
C TRP A 128 -5.06 17.93 5.08
N ALA A 129 -3.84 17.90 5.60
CA ALA A 129 -2.97 19.07 5.49
C ALA A 129 -2.37 19.10 4.08
N ILE A 130 -2.48 20.24 3.43
CA ILE A 130 -1.79 20.53 2.16
C ILE A 130 -0.53 21.30 2.53
N TYR A 131 0.62 20.83 2.10
CA TYR A 131 1.93 21.43 2.36
C TYR A 131 2.51 22.00 1.08
#